data_eb5c097bf72ac609086c1f43f10a5b2a
#
_entry.id   eb5c097bf72ac609086c1f43f10a5b2a
#
_cell.length_a   1.000
_cell.length_b   1.000
_cell.length_c   1.000
_cell.angle_alpha   90.00
_cell.angle_beta   90.00
_cell.angle_gamma   90.00
#
_symmetry.space_group_name_H-M   'P 1'
#
loop_
_entity.id
_entity.type
_entity.pdbx_description
1 polymer ?
#
loop_
_entity_poly.entity_id
_entity_poly.type
_entity_poly.pdbx_seq_one_letter_code
_entity_poly.pdbx_strand_id
1 'polypeptide(L)'
;NGEKMKFHGVSIHHDNGALGAEENYKATYRKLKLLKDMGVNSIRTTHNPASPQLLDAAASLGLLVQEEAFDTWYGGKKEYDYGRFFEEEATHPEAKAGDFWSDYDLRTMIERGKNNPAIFMWSLGNEVSEANGDAHSLKTIKRLLERVKEVDDSRFVTMGMDQFRFGDGSGGHEKIADLLDVVGLNYSEDNIDGIRKRHPKWRLYGSETSSATRTRDSYFRPDKEWVGDNRRVRNFEQSDYGNDRVPWGKTATASWTADRNRL
;
A
#
# COMPACT_ATOMS: atom_id res chain seq x y z
N ASN A 1 15.13 4.03 -20.92
CA ASN A 1 16.22 3.38 -21.67
C ASN A 1 15.73 2.23 -22.57
N GLY A 2 14.42 1.84 -22.49
CA GLY A 2 13.85 0.79 -23.32
C GLY A 2 14.17 -0.65 -22.88
N GLU A 3 14.84 -0.82 -21.77
CA GLU A 3 15.12 -2.14 -21.21
C GLU A 3 13.94 -2.64 -20.36
N LYS A 4 13.61 -3.93 -20.54
CA LYS A 4 12.57 -4.57 -19.75
C LYS A 4 13.06 -4.79 -18.33
N MET A 5 12.33 -4.28 -17.35
CA MET A 5 12.63 -4.47 -15.95
C MET A 5 11.45 -5.20 -15.25
N LYS A 6 11.78 -6.12 -14.36
CA LYS A 6 10.81 -6.73 -13.46
C LYS A 6 10.90 -6.06 -12.09
N PHE A 7 9.77 -5.67 -11.53
CA PHE A 7 9.71 -5.18 -10.17
C PHE A 7 9.78 -6.34 -9.18
N HIS A 8 10.75 -6.27 -8.29
CA HIS A 8 10.87 -7.09 -7.08
C HIS A 8 10.65 -6.15 -5.92
N GLY A 9 9.38 -5.95 -5.58
CA GLY A 9 8.96 -4.92 -4.62
C GLY A 9 8.59 -5.49 -3.28
N VAL A 10 8.66 -4.62 -2.28
CA VAL A 10 8.13 -4.87 -0.94
C VAL A 10 7.36 -3.66 -0.44
N SER A 11 6.34 -3.92 0.38
CA SER A 11 5.63 -2.88 1.13
C SER A 11 6.41 -2.52 2.40
N ILE A 12 6.59 -1.24 2.65
CA ILE A 12 7.30 -0.70 3.81
C ILE A 12 6.34 0.06 4.69
N HIS A 13 6.15 -0.41 5.90
CA HIS A 13 5.43 0.32 6.94
C HIS A 13 6.36 1.19 7.76
N HIS A 14 5.80 2.19 8.46
CA HIS A 14 6.51 2.99 9.46
C HIS A 14 6.76 2.15 10.71
N ASP A 15 7.66 1.19 10.58
CA ASP A 15 8.05 0.27 11.64
C ASP A 15 9.58 0.13 11.65
N ASN A 16 10.19 0.74 12.65
CA ASN A 16 11.62 0.75 12.87
C ASN A 16 12.00 0.07 14.21
N GLY A 17 11.25 -0.94 14.59
CA GLY A 17 11.51 -1.74 15.79
C GLY A 17 11.44 -0.88 17.05
N ALA A 18 12.53 -0.82 17.82
CA ALA A 18 12.57 -0.05 19.06
C ALA A 18 12.39 1.46 18.88
N LEU A 19 12.51 1.98 17.66
CA LEU A 19 12.25 3.39 17.33
C LEU A 19 10.78 3.66 17.03
N GLY A 20 9.94 2.62 16.96
CA GLY A 20 8.54 2.78 16.58
C GLY A 20 8.39 3.31 15.16
N ALA A 21 7.57 4.33 14.98
CA ALA A 21 7.35 4.99 13.71
C ALA A 21 8.35 6.12 13.40
N GLU A 22 9.34 6.32 14.26
CA GLU A 22 10.36 7.34 14.05
C GLU A 22 11.22 7.02 12.82
N GLU A 23 11.31 7.98 11.90
CA GLU A 23 12.13 7.87 10.71
C GLU A 23 13.50 8.55 10.94
N ASN A 24 14.50 7.71 11.16
CA ASN A 24 15.89 8.12 11.24
C ASN A 24 16.63 7.69 9.98
N TYR A 25 17.29 8.60 9.29
CA TYR A 25 17.97 8.31 8.02
C TYR A 25 18.88 7.08 8.09
N LYS A 26 19.69 6.94 9.13
CA LYS A 26 20.63 5.80 9.26
C LYS A 26 19.89 4.47 9.44
N ALA A 27 18.83 4.46 10.22
CA ALA A 27 18.01 3.27 10.44
C ALA A 27 17.27 2.88 9.15
N THR A 28 16.68 3.86 8.49
CA THR A 28 15.97 3.69 7.22
C THR A 28 16.91 3.25 6.11
N TYR A 29 18.06 3.89 5.96
CA TYR A 29 19.09 3.49 4.99
C TYR A 29 19.55 2.03 5.23
N ARG A 30 19.80 1.66 6.48
CA ARG A 30 20.16 0.27 6.82
C ARG A 30 19.07 -0.72 6.41
N LYS A 31 17.80 -0.42 6.71
CA LYS A 31 16.65 -1.25 6.34
C LYS A 31 16.57 -1.41 4.82
N LEU A 32 16.60 -0.32 4.08
CA LEU A 32 16.54 -0.34 2.62
C LEU A 32 17.76 -1.01 1.98
N LYS A 33 18.95 -0.83 2.55
CA LYS A 33 20.18 -1.51 2.09
C LYS A 33 20.06 -3.03 2.21
N LEU A 34 19.55 -3.53 3.33
CA LEU A 34 19.30 -4.96 3.50
C LEU A 34 18.33 -5.51 2.46
N LEU A 35 17.25 -4.80 2.20
CA LEU A 35 16.29 -5.17 1.16
C LEU A 35 16.93 -5.18 -0.22
N LYS A 36 17.73 -4.16 -0.54
CA LYS A 36 18.46 -4.11 -1.80
C LYS A 36 19.42 -5.29 -1.95
N ASP A 37 20.16 -5.64 -0.89
CA ASP A 37 21.08 -6.77 -0.89
C ASP A 37 20.37 -8.11 -1.08
N MET A 38 19.09 -8.20 -0.71
CA MET A 38 18.22 -9.33 -1.00
C MET A 38 17.67 -9.36 -2.44
N GLY A 39 17.96 -8.35 -3.25
CA GLY A 39 17.48 -8.25 -4.63
C GLY A 39 16.22 -7.41 -4.83
N VAL A 40 15.75 -6.73 -3.81
CA VAL A 40 14.64 -5.77 -3.94
C VAL A 40 15.10 -4.57 -4.76
N ASN A 41 14.28 -4.15 -5.71
CA ASN A 41 14.54 -2.98 -6.56
C ASN A 41 13.46 -1.90 -6.48
N SER A 42 12.36 -2.19 -5.79
CA SER A 42 11.25 -1.24 -5.61
C SER A 42 10.60 -1.39 -4.24
N ILE A 43 10.06 -0.29 -3.73
CA ILE A 43 9.31 -0.25 -2.49
C ILE A 43 7.99 0.49 -2.69
N ARG A 44 7.00 0.11 -1.91
CA ARG A 44 5.75 0.84 -1.77
C ARG A 44 5.66 1.38 -0.35
N THR A 45 5.38 2.66 -0.20
CA THR A 45 5.21 3.28 1.12
C THR A 45 3.80 3.06 1.60
N THR A 46 3.62 2.19 2.55
CA THR A 46 2.30 1.73 2.99
C THR A 46 1.90 2.38 4.31
N HIS A 47 0.80 3.00 4.44
CA HIS A 47 -0.18 3.46 3.45
C HIS A 47 -0.36 4.97 3.66
N ASN A 48 0.72 5.69 3.52
CA ASN A 48 0.80 7.13 3.77
C ASN A 48 2.08 7.72 3.17
N PRO A 49 2.18 9.03 3.06
CA PRO A 49 3.34 9.69 2.47
C PRO A 49 4.65 9.32 3.17
N ALA A 50 5.67 9.07 2.36
CA ALA A 50 7.01 8.76 2.84
C ALA A 50 7.65 9.94 3.57
N SER A 51 8.56 9.65 4.49
CA SER A 51 9.44 10.68 5.02
C SER A 51 10.48 11.11 3.98
N PRO A 52 10.96 12.36 4.03
CA PRO A 52 12.10 12.78 3.19
C PRO A 52 13.30 11.86 3.34
N GLN A 53 13.58 11.39 4.56
CA GLN A 53 14.69 10.49 4.87
C GLN A 53 14.57 9.16 4.12
N LEU A 54 13.36 8.61 3.99
CA LEU A 54 13.12 7.39 3.23
C LEU A 54 13.35 7.61 1.74
N LEU A 55 12.84 8.70 1.19
CA LEU A 55 13.02 9.04 -0.21
C LEU A 55 14.48 9.26 -0.57
N ASP A 56 15.24 9.97 0.27
CA ASP A 56 16.68 10.21 0.09
C ASP A 56 17.48 8.91 0.16
N ALA A 57 17.16 8.05 1.11
CA ALA A 57 17.79 6.75 1.24
C ALA A 57 17.48 5.84 0.03
N ALA A 58 16.24 5.83 -0.45
CA ALA A 58 15.84 5.06 -1.62
C ALA A 58 16.57 5.56 -2.89
N ALA A 59 16.62 6.88 -3.10
CA ALA A 59 17.33 7.47 -4.21
C ALA A 59 18.83 7.14 -4.17
N SER A 60 19.46 7.26 -2.99
CA SER A 60 20.87 6.93 -2.80
C SER A 60 21.20 5.46 -3.08
N LEU A 61 20.25 4.58 -2.84
CA LEU A 61 20.39 3.14 -3.08
C LEU A 61 19.93 2.72 -4.48
N GLY A 62 19.35 3.62 -5.27
CA GLY A 62 18.77 3.30 -6.57
C GLY A 62 17.58 2.36 -6.46
N LEU A 63 16.74 2.52 -5.43
CA LEU A 63 15.46 1.84 -5.28
C LEU A 63 14.36 2.71 -5.88
N LEU A 64 13.42 2.10 -6.57
CA LEU A 64 12.22 2.77 -7.05
C LEU A 64 11.17 2.84 -5.96
N VAL A 65 10.41 3.93 -5.92
CA VAL A 65 9.38 4.18 -4.91
C VAL A 65 8.03 4.39 -5.56
N GLN A 66 7.06 3.60 -5.18
CA GLN A 66 5.65 3.94 -5.30
C GLN A 66 5.27 4.67 -4.03
N GLU A 67 5.05 5.97 -4.13
CA GLU A 67 4.64 6.77 -2.98
C GLU A 67 3.13 6.78 -2.87
N GLU A 68 2.61 6.39 -1.69
CA GLU A 68 1.18 6.27 -1.44
C GLU A 68 0.68 7.36 -0.50
N ALA A 69 -0.46 7.96 -0.86
CA ALA A 69 -1.01 9.09 -0.14
C ALA A 69 -1.88 8.69 1.05
N PHE A 70 -2.78 7.72 0.85
CA PHE A 70 -3.84 7.44 1.80
C PHE A 70 -4.05 5.94 2.03
N ASP A 71 -4.28 5.54 3.29
CA ASP A 71 -4.78 4.20 3.61
C ASP A 71 -6.29 4.09 3.42
N THR A 72 -7.00 5.18 3.51
CA THR A 72 -8.46 5.26 3.41
C THR A 72 -8.88 6.60 2.82
N TRP A 73 -10.13 6.66 2.36
CA TRP A 73 -10.77 7.92 2.02
C TRP A 73 -11.72 8.34 3.15
N TYR A 74 -12.86 8.95 2.81
CA TYR A 74 -13.81 9.53 3.74
C TYR A 74 -14.54 8.54 4.67
N GLY A 75 -14.58 7.25 4.33
CA GLY A 75 -15.24 6.23 5.16
C GLY A 75 -14.44 5.77 6.37
N GLY A 76 -13.13 5.90 6.29
CA GLY A 76 -12.24 5.47 7.36
C GLY A 76 -12.20 3.94 7.55
N LYS A 77 -11.11 3.45 8.14
CA LYS A 77 -10.93 2.05 8.55
C LYS A 77 -10.85 1.90 10.05
N LYS A 78 -10.44 2.95 10.73
CA LYS A 78 -10.21 3.00 12.17
C LYS A 78 -10.73 4.30 12.76
N GLU A 79 -10.98 4.29 14.06
CA GLU A 79 -11.53 5.44 14.77
C GLU A 79 -10.71 6.72 14.63
N TYR A 80 -9.38 6.60 14.57
CA TYR A 80 -8.46 7.74 14.54
C TYR A 80 -7.61 7.77 13.27
N ASP A 81 -8.15 7.32 12.14
CA ASP A 81 -7.44 7.40 10.87
C ASP A 81 -7.70 8.71 10.11
N TYR A 82 -7.06 8.82 8.96
CA TYR A 82 -7.13 10.00 8.11
C TYR A 82 -8.53 10.26 7.53
N GLY A 83 -9.39 9.25 7.45
CA GLY A 83 -10.76 9.37 6.95
C GLY A 83 -11.56 10.48 7.63
N ARG A 84 -11.23 10.81 8.87
CA ARG A 84 -11.86 11.90 9.62
C ARG A 84 -11.64 13.27 9.00
N PHE A 85 -10.51 13.47 8.35
CA PHE A 85 -10.10 14.75 7.78
C PHE A 85 -10.25 14.81 6.26
N PHE A 86 -10.46 13.67 5.63
CA PHE A 86 -10.34 13.50 4.18
C PHE A 86 -11.17 14.50 3.38
N GLU A 87 -12.40 14.79 3.80
CA GLU A 87 -13.31 15.77 3.19
C GLU A 87 -13.63 16.96 4.11
N GLU A 88 -12.81 17.21 5.12
CA GLU A 88 -12.86 18.47 5.87
C GLU A 88 -12.15 19.57 5.08
N GLU A 89 -12.65 20.78 5.15
CA GLU A 89 -12.04 21.96 4.53
C GLU A 89 -10.65 22.19 5.10
N ALA A 90 -9.66 22.32 4.22
CA ALA A 90 -8.29 22.57 4.63
C ALA A 90 -8.13 23.99 5.16
N THR A 91 -7.70 24.10 6.41
CA THR A 91 -7.50 25.38 7.09
C THR A 91 -6.05 25.86 7.08
N HIS A 92 -5.15 25.15 6.36
CA HIS A 92 -3.76 25.55 6.23
C HIS A 92 -3.66 26.85 5.40
N PRO A 93 -2.79 27.81 5.78
CA PRO A 93 -2.65 29.08 5.04
C PRO A 93 -2.28 28.95 3.56
N GLU A 94 -1.63 27.84 3.18
CA GLU A 94 -1.23 27.56 1.80
C GLU A 94 -2.26 26.69 1.05
N ALA A 95 -3.34 26.30 1.70
CA ALA A 95 -4.43 25.59 1.02
C ALA A 95 -5.16 26.54 0.06
N LYS A 96 -5.55 26.00 -1.09
CA LYS A 96 -6.38 26.79 -2.01
C LYS A 96 -7.81 26.85 -1.47
N ALA A 97 -8.52 27.92 -1.79
CA ALA A 97 -9.90 28.08 -1.37
C ALA A 97 -10.76 26.91 -1.89
N GLY A 98 -11.47 26.25 -0.98
CA GLY A 98 -12.31 25.11 -1.27
C GLY A 98 -11.60 23.76 -1.36
N ASP A 99 -10.30 23.71 -1.08
CA ASP A 99 -9.60 22.42 -0.93
C ASP A 99 -10.07 21.69 0.34
N PHE A 100 -10.18 20.39 0.22
CA PHE A 100 -10.20 19.50 1.37
C PHE A 100 -8.78 19.21 1.87
N TRP A 101 -8.64 18.71 3.09
CA TRP A 101 -7.34 18.26 3.57
C TRP A 101 -6.70 17.23 2.64
N SER A 102 -7.50 16.32 2.07
CA SER A 102 -6.99 15.36 1.08
C SER A 102 -6.44 16.01 -0.20
N ASP A 103 -6.96 17.16 -0.63
CA ASP A 103 -6.43 17.90 -1.76
C ASP A 103 -5.08 18.57 -1.42
N TYR A 104 -5.03 19.20 -0.27
CA TYR A 104 -3.84 19.89 0.22
C TYR A 104 -2.69 18.91 0.47
N ASP A 105 -2.95 17.84 1.21
CA ASP A 105 -1.91 16.86 1.58
C ASP A 105 -1.41 16.08 0.36
N LEU A 106 -2.30 15.68 -0.55
CA LEU A 106 -1.90 15.02 -1.80
C LEU A 106 -1.00 15.93 -2.64
N ARG A 107 -1.39 17.18 -2.82
CA ARG A 107 -0.59 18.16 -3.56
C ARG A 107 0.78 18.35 -2.90
N THR A 108 0.82 18.53 -1.60
CA THR A 108 2.05 18.71 -0.82
C THR A 108 2.98 17.51 -0.94
N MET A 109 2.44 16.29 -0.87
CA MET A 109 3.19 15.06 -1.08
C MET A 109 3.86 15.06 -2.47
N ILE A 110 3.09 15.37 -3.52
CA ILE A 110 3.59 15.34 -4.90
C ILE A 110 4.62 16.46 -5.15
N GLU A 111 4.33 17.67 -4.68
CA GLU A 111 5.27 18.82 -4.81
C GLU A 111 6.61 18.53 -4.17
N ARG A 112 6.60 17.91 -3.00
CA ARG A 112 7.81 17.48 -2.30
C ARG A 112 8.56 16.38 -3.06
N GLY A 113 7.82 15.43 -3.64
CA GLY A 113 8.39 14.22 -4.22
C GLY A 113 8.70 14.28 -5.70
N LYS A 114 8.06 15.15 -6.50
CA LYS A 114 8.13 15.14 -7.97
C LYS A 114 9.54 15.22 -8.57
N ASN A 115 10.47 15.83 -7.87
CA ASN A 115 11.87 15.94 -8.31
C ASN A 115 12.77 14.81 -7.76
N ASN A 116 12.22 13.91 -6.93
CA ASN A 116 13.00 12.79 -6.42
C ASN A 116 13.07 11.67 -7.49
N PRO A 117 14.28 11.27 -7.91
CA PRO A 117 14.45 10.29 -8.99
C PRO A 117 14.01 8.87 -8.61
N ALA A 118 13.82 8.58 -7.33
CA ALA A 118 13.35 7.29 -6.87
C ALA A 118 11.86 7.09 -7.16
N ILE A 119 11.05 8.15 -7.11
CA ILE A 119 9.60 8.03 -7.28
C ILE A 119 9.26 7.76 -8.74
N PHE A 120 8.55 6.66 -8.99
CA PHE A 120 8.12 6.29 -10.34
C PHE A 120 6.60 6.26 -10.53
N MET A 121 5.84 6.21 -9.42
CA MET A 121 4.38 6.09 -9.46
C MET A 121 3.75 6.68 -8.20
N TRP A 122 2.59 7.29 -8.34
CA TRP A 122 1.77 7.82 -7.26
C TRP A 122 0.60 6.88 -6.96
N SER A 123 0.32 6.63 -5.69
CA SER A 123 -0.82 5.81 -5.27
C SER A 123 -1.81 6.64 -4.44
N LEU A 124 -3.09 6.56 -4.80
CA LEU A 124 -4.16 7.39 -4.23
C LEU A 124 -4.92 6.69 -3.10
N GLY A 125 -4.60 5.45 -2.82
CA GLY A 125 -5.29 4.74 -1.75
C GLY A 125 -4.96 3.27 -1.65
N ASN A 126 -5.29 2.70 -0.51
CA ASN A 126 -5.13 1.29 -0.20
C ASN A 126 -6.44 0.69 0.28
N GLU A 127 -6.93 -0.35 -0.38
CA GLU A 127 -8.10 -1.12 0.05
C GLU A 127 -9.28 -0.24 0.49
N VAL A 128 -9.54 0.79 -0.30
CA VAL A 128 -10.56 1.79 0.00
C VAL A 128 -11.93 1.20 -0.25
N SER A 129 -12.66 0.91 0.82
CA SER A 129 -13.99 0.27 0.73
C SER A 129 -15.02 1.16 0.01
N GLU A 130 -14.86 2.48 0.14
CA GLU A 130 -15.72 3.48 -0.49
C GLU A 130 -15.50 3.60 -1.99
N ALA A 131 -14.38 3.10 -2.51
CA ALA A 131 -14.09 3.11 -3.95
C ALA A 131 -14.97 2.11 -4.73
N ASN A 132 -16.27 2.16 -4.51
CA ASN A 132 -17.28 1.23 -4.98
C ASN A 132 -17.93 1.61 -6.32
N GLY A 133 -17.49 2.73 -6.92
CA GLY A 133 -18.00 3.22 -8.21
C GLY A 133 -19.35 3.91 -8.17
N ASP A 134 -19.81 4.32 -7.00
CA ASP A 134 -20.95 5.22 -6.86
C ASP A 134 -20.59 6.66 -7.26
N ALA A 135 -21.57 7.55 -7.27
CA ALA A 135 -21.38 8.93 -7.72
C ALA A 135 -20.37 9.69 -6.84
N HIS A 136 -20.34 9.41 -5.53
CA HIS A 136 -19.44 10.07 -4.61
C HIS A 136 -17.99 9.59 -4.82
N SER A 137 -17.76 8.29 -4.84
CA SER A 137 -16.42 7.74 -5.08
C SER A 137 -15.86 8.10 -6.46
N LEU A 138 -16.72 8.16 -7.50
CA LEU A 138 -16.30 8.61 -8.83
C LEU A 138 -15.95 10.10 -8.85
N LYS A 139 -16.65 10.94 -8.09
CA LYS A 139 -16.30 12.36 -7.93
C LYS A 139 -14.97 12.49 -7.20
N THR A 140 -14.79 11.72 -6.13
CA THR A 140 -13.57 11.72 -5.32
C THR A 140 -12.34 11.31 -6.12
N ILE A 141 -12.37 10.16 -6.81
CA ILE A 141 -11.22 9.73 -7.60
C ILE A 141 -10.85 10.72 -8.71
N LYS A 142 -11.84 11.28 -9.40
CA LYS A 142 -11.58 12.28 -10.44
C LYS A 142 -10.92 13.53 -9.87
N ARG A 143 -11.42 14.02 -8.73
CA ARG A 143 -10.81 15.14 -8.01
C ARG A 143 -9.34 14.86 -7.64
N LEU A 144 -9.07 13.70 -7.03
CA LEU A 144 -7.70 13.33 -6.67
C LEU A 144 -6.79 13.22 -7.90
N LEU A 145 -7.25 12.62 -9.00
CA LEU A 145 -6.49 12.54 -10.25
C LEU A 145 -6.20 13.94 -10.83
N GLU A 146 -7.15 14.86 -10.74
CA GLU A 146 -6.93 16.26 -11.13
C GLU A 146 -5.83 16.91 -10.26
N ARG A 147 -5.85 16.70 -8.94
CA ARG A 147 -4.80 17.24 -8.03
C ARG A 147 -3.42 16.69 -8.36
N VAL A 148 -3.33 15.39 -8.70
CA VAL A 148 -2.04 14.83 -9.17
C VAL A 148 -1.58 15.55 -10.43
N LYS A 149 -2.43 15.63 -11.44
CA LYS A 149 -2.08 16.20 -12.75
C LYS A 149 -1.73 17.69 -12.71
N GLU A 150 -2.28 18.43 -11.76
CA GLU A 150 -1.93 19.84 -11.53
C GLU A 150 -0.44 20.03 -11.17
N VAL A 151 0.18 19.01 -10.56
CA VAL A 151 1.53 19.08 -10.02
C VAL A 151 2.51 18.22 -10.81
N ASP A 152 2.09 17.02 -11.20
CA ASP A 152 2.91 16.05 -11.94
C ASP A 152 2.03 15.19 -12.87
N ASP A 153 2.15 15.42 -14.16
CA ASP A 153 1.50 14.65 -15.22
C ASP A 153 2.42 13.59 -15.86
N SER A 154 3.64 13.47 -15.36
CA SER A 154 4.67 12.63 -15.95
C SER A 154 4.68 11.19 -15.42
N ARG A 155 4.10 10.95 -14.25
CA ARG A 155 4.08 9.65 -13.59
C ARG A 155 2.71 9.01 -13.64
N PHE A 156 2.70 7.70 -13.64
CA PHE A 156 1.48 6.90 -13.55
C PHE A 156 0.84 7.02 -12.17
N VAL A 157 -0.50 6.91 -12.16
CA VAL A 157 -1.30 6.92 -10.95
C VAL A 157 -1.98 5.57 -10.76
N THR A 158 -1.97 5.09 -9.53
CA THR A 158 -2.52 3.79 -9.13
C THR A 158 -3.27 3.84 -7.80
N MET A 159 -3.85 2.72 -7.44
CA MET A 159 -4.36 2.38 -6.09
C MET A 159 -4.12 0.90 -5.82
N GLY A 160 -3.95 0.52 -4.55
CA GLY A 160 -3.99 -0.86 -4.11
C GLY A 160 -5.43 -1.31 -3.85
N MET A 161 -5.96 -2.21 -4.67
CA MET A 161 -7.36 -2.64 -4.64
C MET A 161 -7.49 -4.10 -4.24
N ASP A 162 -8.22 -4.37 -3.17
CA ASP A 162 -8.45 -5.73 -2.65
C ASP A 162 -9.79 -6.34 -3.09
N GLN A 163 -10.65 -5.56 -3.72
CA GLN A 163 -11.98 -5.99 -4.13
C GLN A 163 -11.94 -7.12 -5.16
N PHE A 164 -10.86 -7.18 -5.93
CA PHE A 164 -10.67 -8.20 -6.97
C PHE A 164 -10.24 -9.56 -6.44
N ARG A 165 -9.94 -9.69 -5.15
CA ARG A 165 -9.61 -10.98 -4.51
C ARG A 165 -10.81 -11.91 -4.37
N PHE A 166 -12.02 -11.39 -4.45
CA PHE A 166 -13.25 -12.16 -4.26
C PHE A 166 -13.94 -12.55 -5.57
N GLY A 167 -13.28 -12.43 -6.69
CA GLY A 167 -13.83 -12.79 -7.99
C GLY A 167 -13.21 -12.02 -9.14
N ASP A 168 -13.93 -11.98 -10.25
CA ASP A 168 -13.49 -11.33 -11.48
C ASP A 168 -13.61 -9.79 -11.45
N GLY A 169 -13.95 -9.23 -10.30
CA GLY A 169 -14.07 -7.79 -10.11
C GLY A 169 -15.36 -7.20 -10.68
N SER A 170 -16.37 -8.03 -10.92
CA SER A 170 -17.67 -7.51 -11.32
C SER A 170 -18.26 -6.65 -10.20
N GLY A 171 -18.41 -5.37 -10.48
CA GLY A 171 -18.94 -4.42 -9.50
C GLY A 171 -18.52 -3.00 -9.81
N GLY A 172 -18.95 -2.07 -8.97
CA GLY A 172 -18.66 -0.66 -9.16
C GLY A 172 -17.17 -0.31 -9.15
N HIS A 173 -16.35 -1.12 -8.49
CA HIS A 173 -14.89 -0.93 -8.40
C HIS A 173 -14.18 -0.88 -9.75
N GLU A 174 -14.73 -1.57 -10.76
CA GLU A 174 -14.24 -1.51 -12.14
C GLU A 174 -14.20 -0.08 -12.66
N LYS A 175 -15.22 0.73 -12.32
CA LYS A 175 -15.31 2.12 -12.76
C LYS A 175 -14.22 3.00 -12.17
N ILE A 176 -13.74 2.65 -10.98
CA ILE A 176 -12.60 3.33 -10.36
C ILE A 176 -11.30 2.87 -11.04
N ALA A 177 -11.14 1.55 -11.22
CA ALA A 177 -9.99 0.98 -11.88
C ALA A 177 -9.80 1.48 -13.31
N ASP A 178 -10.90 1.69 -14.06
CA ASP A 178 -10.89 2.26 -15.42
C ASP A 178 -10.31 3.68 -15.50
N LEU A 179 -10.26 4.39 -14.40
CA LEU A 179 -9.71 5.75 -14.33
C LEU A 179 -8.21 5.77 -13.99
N LEU A 180 -7.66 4.65 -13.55
CA LEU A 180 -6.26 4.54 -13.16
C LEU A 180 -5.36 4.23 -14.37
N ASP A 181 -4.13 4.71 -14.34
CA ASP A 181 -3.12 4.36 -15.34
C ASP A 181 -2.63 2.91 -15.18
N VAL A 182 -2.57 2.45 -13.93
CA VAL A 182 -2.15 1.11 -13.54
C VAL A 182 -3.02 0.65 -12.37
N VAL A 183 -3.53 -0.57 -12.42
CA VAL A 183 -4.37 -1.13 -11.36
C VAL A 183 -3.53 -2.01 -10.45
N GLY A 184 -3.44 -1.63 -9.18
CA GLY A 184 -2.79 -2.43 -8.14
C GLY A 184 -3.75 -3.47 -7.59
N LEU A 185 -3.30 -4.72 -7.54
CA LEU A 185 -4.07 -5.84 -7.03
C LEU A 185 -3.52 -6.29 -5.69
N ASN A 186 -4.35 -6.19 -4.64
CA ASN A 186 -4.04 -6.75 -3.34
C ASN A 186 -4.64 -8.15 -3.23
N TYR A 187 -3.79 -9.16 -3.01
CA TYR A 187 -4.19 -10.56 -2.73
C TYR A 187 -5.12 -11.19 -3.76
N SER A 188 -4.94 -10.85 -5.03
CA SER A 188 -5.79 -11.31 -6.12
C SER A 188 -5.09 -12.30 -7.05
N GLU A 189 -4.07 -13.00 -6.56
CA GLU A 189 -3.22 -13.90 -7.33
C GLU A 189 -4.05 -14.99 -8.04
N ASP A 190 -5.04 -15.52 -7.36
CA ASP A 190 -5.90 -16.58 -7.91
C ASP A 190 -6.83 -16.09 -9.03
N ASN A 191 -7.09 -14.80 -9.09
CA ASN A 191 -8.06 -14.22 -10.01
C ASN A 191 -7.42 -13.43 -11.17
N ILE A 192 -6.10 -13.30 -11.18
CA ILE A 192 -5.40 -12.42 -12.12
C ILE A 192 -5.68 -12.78 -13.59
N ASP A 193 -5.78 -14.05 -13.93
CA ASP A 193 -6.07 -14.48 -15.30
C ASP A 193 -7.50 -14.14 -15.71
N GLY A 194 -8.47 -14.27 -14.78
CA GLY A 194 -9.85 -13.84 -14.98
C GLY A 194 -9.95 -12.33 -15.20
N ILE A 195 -9.28 -11.57 -14.34
CA ILE A 195 -9.21 -10.10 -14.43
C ILE A 195 -8.60 -9.66 -15.77
N ARG A 196 -7.48 -10.25 -16.16
CA ARG A 196 -6.82 -9.93 -17.45
C ARG A 196 -7.69 -10.27 -18.66
N LYS A 197 -8.40 -11.37 -18.59
CA LYS A 197 -9.34 -11.77 -19.65
C LYS A 197 -10.50 -10.80 -19.78
N ARG A 198 -11.04 -10.34 -18.66
CA ARG A 198 -12.14 -9.39 -18.60
C ARG A 198 -11.72 -7.97 -18.96
N HIS A 199 -10.56 -7.54 -18.49
CA HIS A 199 -10.02 -6.21 -18.67
C HIS A 199 -8.66 -6.23 -19.41
N PRO A 200 -8.63 -6.59 -20.69
CA PRO A 200 -7.39 -6.78 -21.43
C PRO A 200 -6.57 -5.50 -21.64
N LYS A 201 -7.18 -4.35 -21.40
CA LYS A 201 -6.53 -3.03 -21.52
C LYS A 201 -5.89 -2.55 -20.20
N TRP A 202 -6.23 -3.15 -19.08
CA TRP A 202 -5.66 -2.74 -17.82
C TRP A 202 -4.19 -3.16 -17.73
N ARG A 203 -3.38 -2.24 -17.23
CA ARG A 203 -2.02 -2.56 -16.77
C ARG A 203 -2.12 -3.00 -15.33
N LEU A 204 -1.74 -4.24 -15.05
CA LEU A 204 -1.90 -4.86 -13.74
C LEU A 204 -0.55 -5.09 -13.07
N TYR A 205 -0.49 -4.90 -11.77
CA TYR A 205 0.62 -5.36 -10.94
C TYR A 205 0.08 -5.80 -9.57
N GLY A 206 0.84 -6.65 -8.86
CA GLY A 206 0.56 -6.97 -7.48
C GLY A 206 1.05 -5.84 -6.58
N SER A 207 0.13 -5.09 -5.97
CA SER A 207 0.46 -4.05 -5.00
C SER A 207 0.70 -4.60 -3.60
N GLU A 208 -0.04 -5.66 -3.25
CA GLU A 208 0.23 -6.53 -2.11
C GLU A 208 0.02 -7.97 -2.50
N THR A 209 1.02 -8.80 -2.22
CA THR A 209 0.97 -10.23 -2.48
C THR A 209 1.51 -10.97 -1.28
N SER A 210 1.08 -12.21 -1.08
CA SER A 210 1.69 -13.14 -0.12
C SER A 210 2.10 -12.49 1.20
N SER A 211 1.17 -11.92 1.93
CA SER A 211 1.44 -11.28 3.23
C SER A 211 2.00 -12.29 4.26
N ALA A 212 3.16 -12.83 3.97
CA ALA A 212 3.82 -13.82 4.79
C ALA A 212 4.46 -13.17 6.00
N THR A 213 4.02 -13.55 7.17
CA THR A 213 4.58 -13.09 8.43
C THR A 213 5.65 -14.03 8.99
N ARG A 214 6.10 -14.96 8.18
CA ARG A 214 7.24 -15.81 8.54
C ARG A 214 8.48 -14.98 8.56
N THR A 215 8.79 -14.55 9.72
CA THR A 215 10.11 -14.06 10.03
C THR A 215 10.94 -15.22 10.54
N ARG A 216 12.12 -15.11 10.80
CA ARG A 216 13.13 -15.97 11.42
C ARG A 216 12.56 -17.31 11.90
N ASP A 217 12.86 -17.77 13.04
CA ASP A 217 12.45 -19.09 13.52
C ASP A 217 10.96 -19.16 13.87
N SER A 218 10.45 -20.37 13.89
CA SER A 218 9.13 -20.65 14.40
C SER A 218 9.10 -20.36 15.91
N TYR A 219 8.34 -19.40 16.29
CA TYR A 219 8.07 -19.11 17.69
C TYR A 219 6.85 -19.90 18.21
N PHE A 220 6.44 -20.89 17.45
CA PHE A 220 5.33 -21.74 17.82
C PHE A 220 5.72 -22.68 18.92
N ARG A 221 4.82 -22.88 19.82
CA ARG A 221 4.94 -23.93 20.82
C ARG A 221 4.91 -25.28 20.11
N PRO A 222 5.91 -26.11 20.29
CA PRO A 222 6.00 -27.39 19.59
C PRO A 222 4.94 -28.40 20.01
N ASP A 223 4.25 -28.15 21.11
CA ASP A 223 3.15 -28.95 21.63
C ASP A 223 1.79 -28.60 21.01
N LYS A 224 1.74 -27.58 20.19
CA LYS A 224 0.51 -27.16 19.52
C LYS A 224 0.59 -27.41 18.04
N GLU A 225 -0.34 -28.19 17.58
CA GLU A 225 -0.50 -28.42 16.17
C GLU A 225 -0.91 -27.11 15.49
N TRP A 226 -0.05 -26.69 14.59
CA TRP A 226 -0.38 -25.58 13.70
C TRP A 226 -1.45 -26.08 12.73
N VAL A 227 -2.66 -25.78 13.01
CA VAL A 227 -3.74 -26.01 12.08
C VAL A 227 -3.54 -25.03 10.94
N GLY A 228 -2.97 -25.49 9.88
CA GLY A 228 -2.78 -24.75 8.63
C GLY A 228 -4.10 -24.42 7.95
N ASP A 229 -5.08 -24.11 8.74
CA ASP A 229 -6.37 -23.65 8.30
C ASP A 229 -6.31 -22.14 8.17
N ASN A 230 -6.59 -21.68 7.00
CA ASN A 230 -6.79 -20.28 6.69
C ASN A 230 -7.80 -19.57 7.62
N ARG A 231 -8.44 -20.32 8.49
CA ARG A 231 -9.39 -19.77 9.41
C ARG A 231 -8.72 -19.32 10.69
N ARG A 232 -8.22 -18.09 10.63
CA ARG A 232 -8.14 -17.31 11.84
C ARG A 232 -7.07 -17.67 12.83
N VAL A 233 -5.94 -17.67 12.30
CA VAL A 233 -4.72 -17.57 13.06
C VAL A 233 -4.82 -16.56 14.19
N ARG A 234 -5.60 -15.52 14.03
CA ARG A 234 -5.87 -14.56 15.09
C ARG A 234 -6.49 -15.18 16.36
N ASN A 235 -7.29 -16.24 16.24
CA ASN A 235 -7.81 -16.91 17.40
C ASN A 235 -6.73 -17.72 18.13
N PHE A 236 -5.86 -18.29 17.35
CA PHE A 236 -4.68 -18.95 17.86
C PHE A 236 -3.75 -17.94 18.55
N GLU A 237 -3.50 -16.81 17.96
CA GLU A 237 -2.72 -15.76 18.58
C GLU A 237 -3.29 -15.28 19.87
N GLN A 238 -4.57 -15.06 19.90
CA GLN A 238 -5.23 -14.56 21.09
C GLN A 238 -5.28 -15.59 22.21
N SER A 239 -5.44 -16.85 21.87
CA SER A 239 -5.59 -17.90 22.87
C SER A 239 -4.26 -18.41 23.36
N ASP A 240 -3.30 -18.56 22.47
CA ASP A 240 -2.08 -19.27 22.76
C ASP A 240 -0.88 -18.39 22.97
N TYR A 241 -0.86 -17.31 22.28
CA TYR A 241 0.20 -16.35 22.49
C TYR A 241 -0.26 -15.17 23.30
N GLY A 242 -1.56 -15.05 23.45
CA GLY A 242 -2.10 -14.01 24.27
C GLY A 242 -1.25 -12.77 24.10
N ASN A 243 -0.79 -12.28 25.21
CA ASN A 243 0.09 -11.16 25.24
C ASN A 243 1.55 -11.50 25.11
N ASP A 244 1.86 -12.76 25.08
CA ASP A 244 3.24 -13.23 24.97
C ASP A 244 3.85 -13.07 23.66
N ARG A 245 3.19 -12.53 22.98
CA ARG A 245 3.37 -12.04 21.87
C ARG A 245 4.64 -11.77 21.44
N VAL A 246 4.78 -12.14 20.50
CA VAL A 246 5.83 -11.86 19.64
C VAL A 246 5.81 -10.36 19.45
N PRO A 247 6.77 -9.72 20.02
CA PRO A 247 6.78 -8.27 20.07
C PRO A 247 7.02 -7.61 18.72
N TRP A 248 7.10 -8.38 17.68
CA TRP A 248 7.49 -7.89 16.36
C TRP A 248 6.36 -7.89 15.37
N GLY A 249 5.25 -7.55 15.81
CA GLY A 249 4.09 -7.64 14.98
C GLY A 249 3.54 -9.06 15.00
N LYS A 250 2.66 -9.31 14.19
CA LYS A 250 1.90 -10.52 14.17
C LYS A 250 2.74 -11.66 13.70
N THR A 251 2.99 -12.55 14.55
CA THR A 251 3.48 -13.84 14.16
C THR A 251 2.46 -14.64 13.45
N ALA A 252 1.27 -14.30 13.61
CA ALA A 252 0.29 -14.93 12.85
C ALA A 252 0.33 -14.44 11.46
N THR A 253 0.44 -15.34 10.67
CA THR A 253 0.05 -15.20 9.31
C THR A 253 -1.37 -14.74 9.27
N ALA A 254 -1.60 -13.75 8.56
CA ALA A 254 -2.92 -13.49 8.09
C ALA A 254 -3.44 -14.78 7.42
N SER A 255 -4.69 -15.06 7.58
CA SER A 255 -5.28 -16.32 7.10
C SER A 255 -5.02 -16.57 5.60
N TRP A 256 -4.88 -15.52 4.81
CA TRP A 256 -4.59 -15.60 3.38
C TRP A 256 -3.14 -15.92 3.03
N THR A 257 -2.26 -15.95 4.02
CA THR A 257 -0.84 -16.28 3.81
C THR A 257 -0.46 -17.64 4.32
N ALA A 258 -1.40 -18.34 4.92
CA ALA A 258 -1.17 -19.67 5.48
C ALA A 258 -1.09 -20.77 4.41
N ASP A 259 -1.51 -20.49 3.20
CA ASP A 259 -1.40 -21.44 2.11
C ASP A 259 0.04 -21.56 1.62
N ARG A 260 0.64 -22.69 1.95
CA ARG A 260 2.03 -23.00 1.58
C ARG A 260 2.27 -23.08 0.07
N ASN A 261 1.20 -23.28 -0.69
CA ASN A 261 1.29 -23.43 -2.14
C ASN A 261 1.41 -22.07 -2.85
N ARG A 262 1.25 -20.99 -2.12
CA ARG A 262 1.37 -19.62 -2.64
C ARG A 262 2.75 -18.99 -2.42
N LEU A 263 3.60 -19.68 -1.72
CA LEU A 263 4.99 -19.31 -1.47
C LEU A 263 5.90 -20.10 -2.42
#